data_d610649880a36b6fc7da2562e0000585
#
_entry.id   d610649880a36b6fc7da2562e0000585
#
_cell.length_a   1.000
_cell.length_b   1.000
_cell.length_c   1.000
_cell.angle_alpha   90.00
_cell.angle_beta   90.00
_cell.angle_gamma   90.00
#
_symmetry.space_group_name_H-M   'P 1'
#
loop_
_entity.id
_entity.type
_entity.pdbx_description
1 polymer ?
#
loop_
_entity_poly.entity_id
_entity_poly.type
_entity_poly.pdbx_seq_one_letter_code
_entity_poly.pdbx_strand_id
1 'polypeptide(L)'
;MKLGKYLRDPGRIARKLRWRKLYNGEPRDVTVESYNGILTFDSRDKLIGKYLYVDRAYERRYIESALGVLEREGYPVGSGEDEGVLLDVGANIGMICIALLEQRRFARAIAAEPSPRNLRLLEHNVAQNGLSDRITIVPCALSSANGELELELSEYNSGDNRIRHDASSGAWREDRREVVKVPVRTLDAVLAERGVDARDVRLAWVDIQGHEGFFLDGARATLAAGAPVVSEFWPYGILRSGMARARYGAIVGEIFTHFFHLRATGAEKLPIARIDALFDEYTAPKEMCEVIFVNDRARR
;
A
#
# COMPACT_ATOMS: atom_id res chain seq x y z
N MET A 1 -3.16 28.86 -6.36
CA MET A 1 -2.27 28.51 -7.49
C MET A 1 -2.71 27.20 -8.17
N LYS A 2 -3.94 27.16 -8.76
CA LYS A 2 -4.52 25.94 -9.35
C LYS A 2 -4.58 25.95 -10.89
N LEU A 3 -4.25 27.06 -11.56
CA LEU A 3 -4.37 27.21 -13.03
C LEU A 3 -3.32 26.40 -13.83
N GLY A 4 -2.09 26.24 -13.31
CA GLY A 4 -1.01 25.58 -14.04
C GLY A 4 -1.22 24.07 -14.30
N LYS A 5 -2.07 23.39 -13.51
CA LYS A 5 -2.41 21.98 -13.71
C LYS A 5 -3.39 21.75 -14.86
N TYR A 6 -4.19 22.77 -15.19
CA TYR A 6 -5.20 22.71 -16.26
C TYR A 6 -4.61 22.97 -17.67
N LEU A 7 -3.52 23.74 -17.75
CA LEU A 7 -2.84 24.02 -19.01
C LEU A 7 -2.04 22.81 -19.55
N ARG A 8 -1.72 21.84 -18.69
CA ARG A 8 -0.95 20.63 -19.06
C ARG A 8 -1.83 19.45 -19.50
N ASP A 9 -3.13 19.47 -19.21
CA ASP A 9 -4.08 18.41 -19.59
C ASP A 9 -5.47 19.00 -19.82
N PRO A 10 -5.76 19.47 -21.06
CA PRO A 10 -7.07 20.06 -21.42
C PRO A 10 -8.23 19.08 -21.23
N GLY A 11 -8.02 17.78 -21.34
CA GLY A 11 -9.04 16.75 -21.15
C GLY A 11 -9.47 16.54 -19.70
N ARG A 12 -8.67 17.00 -18.73
CA ARG A 12 -8.91 16.78 -17.30
C ARG A 12 -10.24 17.41 -16.82
N ILE A 13 -10.60 18.59 -17.30
CA ILE A 13 -11.87 19.25 -16.97
C ILE A 13 -13.04 18.42 -17.48
N ALA A 14 -12.99 17.98 -18.72
CA ALA A 14 -14.04 17.15 -19.30
C ALA A 14 -14.20 15.82 -18.54
N ARG A 15 -13.07 15.16 -18.18
CA ARG A 15 -13.09 13.94 -17.33
C ARG A 15 -13.70 14.21 -15.97
N LYS A 16 -13.38 15.34 -15.31
CA LYS A 16 -13.97 15.71 -14.01
C LYS A 16 -15.49 15.91 -14.08
N LEU A 17 -16.01 16.52 -15.16
CA LEU A 17 -17.45 16.68 -15.36
C LEU A 17 -18.14 15.35 -15.63
N ARG A 18 -17.53 14.49 -16.47
CA ARG A 18 -18.01 13.12 -16.74
C ARG A 18 -17.98 12.25 -15.49
N TRP A 19 -16.91 12.34 -14.68
CA TRP A 19 -16.81 11.66 -13.40
C TRP A 19 -17.99 12.00 -12.48
N ARG A 20 -18.35 13.28 -12.38
CA ARG A 20 -19.49 13.71 -11.54
C ARG A 20 -20.81 13.05 -11.97
N LYS A 21 -21.03 12.91 -13.28
CA LYS A 21 -22.21 12.20 -13.81
C LYS A 21 -22.16 10.71 -13.53
N LEU A 22 -20.97 10.11 -13.69
CA LEU A 22 -20.71 8.70 -13.44
C LEU A 22 -20.97 8.33 -11.98
N TYR A 23 -20.38 9.09 -11.06
CA TYR A 23 -20.48 8.90 -9.62
C TYR A 23 -21.92 9.04 -9.09
N ASN A 24 -22.70 9.98 -9.63
CA ASN A 24 -24.09 10.20 -9.24
C ASN A 24 -25.11 9.31 -10.00
N GLY A 25 -24.65 8.48 -10.92
CA GLY A 25 -25.47 7.53 -11.65
C GLY A 25 -25.59 6.17 -10.94
N GLU A 26 -26.16 5.19 -11.66
CA GLU A 26 -26.21 3.82 -11.17
C GLU A 26 -24.80 3.26 -10.95
N PRO A 27 -24.55 2.57 -9.82
CA PRO A 27 -23.27 1.94 -9.52
C PRO A 27 -22.86 0.95 -10.61
N ARG A 28 -21.60 1.04 -11.04
CA ARG A 28 -21.05 0.14 -12.06
C ARG A 28 -19.54 0.10 -12.04
N ASP A 29 -18.98 -0.97 -12.57
CA ASP A 29 -17.56 -1.08 -12.83
C ASP A 29 -17.17 -0.18 -14.01
N VAL A 30 -16.04 0.49 -13.90
CA VAL A 30 -15.49 1.42 -14.89
C VAL A 30 -14.03 1.08 -15.14
N THR A 31 -13.69 0.86 -16.40
CA THR A 31 -12.32 0.57 -16.82
C THR A 31 -11.67 1.80 -17.42
N VAL A 32 -10.42 2.05 -17.04
CA VAL A 32 -9.60 3.13 -17.60
C VAL A 32 -8.16 2.65 -17.80
N GLU A 33 -7.52 3.20 -18.84
CA GLU A 33 -6.07 3.15 -18.98
C GLU A 33 -5.47 4.28 -18.16
N SER A 34 -4.42 3.98 -17.38
CA SER A 34 -3.78 4.90 -16.44
C SER A 34 -2.28 4.63 -16.33
N TYR A 35 -1.57 5.48 -15.57
CA TYR A 35 -0.19 5.22 -15.15
C TYR A 35 -0.02 3.86 -14.43
N ASN A 36 -1.07 3.43 -13.73
CA ASN A 36 -1.07 2.21 -12.92
C ASN A 36 -1.49 0.94 -13.71
N GLY A 37 -1.61 1.03 -15.04
CA GLY A 37 -2.11 -0.02 -15.92
C GLY A 37 -3.57 0.21 -16.33
N ILE A 38 -4.17 -0.80 -16.95
CA ILE A 38 -5.60 -0.83 -17.26
C ILE A 38 -6.34 -1.27 -16.01
N LEU A 39 -7.10 -0.38 -15.39
CA LEU A 39 -7.76 -0.66 -14.11
C LEU A 39 -9.27 -0.50 -14.19
N THR A 40 -9.97 -1.49 -13.66
CA THR A 40 -11.40 -1.50 -13.42
C THR A 40 -11.66 -1.22 -11.94
N PHE A 41 -12.58 -0.31 -11.64
CA PHE A 41 -12.96 0.11 -10.30
C PHE A 41 -14.45 0.41 -10.22
N ASP A 42 -15.01 0.42 -9.00
CA ASP A 42 -16.42 0.80 -8.77
C ASP A 42 -16.59 2.32 -8.90
N SER A 43 -17.60 2.75 -9.66
CA SER A 43 -17.93 4.16 -9.87
C SER A 43 -18.30 4.92 -8.59
N ARG A 44 -18.57 4.22 -7.47
CA ARG A 44 -18.84 4.83 -6.15
C ARG A 44 -17.58 5.12 -5.36
N ASP A 45 -16.40 4.65 -5.79
CA ASP A 45 -15.15 4.99 -5.12
C ASP A 45 -14.79 6.47 -5.34
N LYS A 46 -14.94 7.27 -4.28
CA LYS A 46 -14.74 8.72 -4.31
C LYS A 46 -13.27 9.15 -4.41
N LEU A 47 -12.35 8.26 -4.05
CA LEU A 47 -10.94 8.58 -3.97
C LEU A 47 -10.17 7.91 -5.11
N ILE A 48 -9.94 6.62 -5.03
CA ILE A 48 -9.15 5.87 -6.02
C ILE A 48 -9.78 5.96 -7.40
N GLY A 49 -11.07 5.61 -7.53
CA GLY A 49 -11.79 5.67 -8.79
C GLY A 49 -11.78 7.06 -9.43
N LYS A 50 -11.91 8.12 -8.60
CA LYS A 50 -11.82 9.50 -9.08
C LYS A 50 -10.43 9.85 -9.62
N TYR A 51 -9.35 9.49 -8.90
CA TYR A 51 -8.00 9.78 -9.36
C TYR A 51 -7.68 9.01 -10.64
N LEU A 52 -8.01 7.73 -10.70
CA LEU A 52 -7.83 6.91 -11.90
C LEU A 52 -8.61 7.47 -13.10
N TYR A 53 -9.88 7.86 -12.90
CA TYR A 53 -10.71 8.40 -13.98
C TYR A 53 -10.30 9.79 -14.43
N VAL A 54 -10.03 10.70 -13.50
CA VAL A 54 -9.81 12.13 -13.78
C VAL A 54 -8.34 12.42 -14.08
N ASP A 55 -7.43 11.92 -13.24
CA ASP A 55 -6.00 12.23 -13.31
C ASP A 55 -5.20 11.17 -14.07
N ARG A 56 -5.82 10.01 -14.39
CA ARG A 56 -5.17 8.87 -15.08
C ARG A 56 -3.93 8.38 -14.33
N ALA A 57 -3.88 8.58 -13.01
CA ALA A 57 -2.82 8.11 -12.15
C ALA A 57 -3.27 8.13 -10.70
N TYR A 58 -2.87 7.10 -9.96
CA TYR A 58 -2.97 7.05 -8.51
C TYR A 58 -1.55 6.98 -7.93
N GLU A 59 -1.24 7.82 -6.97
CA GLU A 59 0.04 7.89 -6.24
C GLU A 59 1.33 7.95 -7.09
N ARG A 60 1.24 8.26 -8.36
CA ARG A 60 2.38 8.29 -9.28
C ARG A 60 3.62 9.00 -8.70
N ARG A 61 3.45 10.17 -8.11
CA ARG A 61 4.56 10.96 -7.56
C ARG A 61 5.21 10.27 -6.36
N TYR A 62 4.39 9.60 -5.55
CA TYR A 62 4.87 8.86 -4.40
C TYR A 62 5.67 7.63 -4.87
N ILE A 63 5.13 6.86 -5.80
CA ILE A 63 5.81 5.71 -6.41
C ILE A 63 7.16 6.15 -6.99
N GLU A 64 7.17 7.18 -7.87
CA GLU A 64 8.40 7.69 -8.50
C GLU A 64 9.41 8.22 -7.47
N SER A 65 8.94 8.88 -6.41
CA SER A 65 9.80 9.40 -5.34
C SER A 65 10.45 8.27 -4.54
N ALA A 66 9.66 7.29 -4.09
CA ALA A 66 10.14 6.17 -3.30
C ALA A 66 11.17 5.32 -4.08
N LEU A 67 10.84 4.95 -5.33
CA LEU A 67 11.78 4.23 -6.19
C LEU A 67 13.05 5.02 -6.44
N GLY A 68 12.94 6.32 -6.74
CA GLY A 68 14.10 7.18 -6.98
C GLY A 68 14.99 7.35 -5.75
N VAL A 69 14.46 7.28 -4.52
CA VAL A 69 15.27 7.23 -3.29
C VAL A 69 16.01 5.91 -3.21
N LEU A 70 15.31 4.80 -3.38
CA LEU A 70 15.88 3.46 -3.29
C LEU A 70 16.97 3.22 -4.36
N GLU A 71 16.75 3.67 -5.60
CA GLU A 71 17.74 3.60 -6.68
C GLU A 71 19.02 4.38 -6.35
N ARG A 72 18.90 5.62 -5.86
CA ARG A 72 20.06 6.44 -5.45
C ARG A 72 20.85 5.82 -4.29
N GLU A 73 20.16 5.13 -3.42
CA GLU A 73 20.77 4.40 -2.30
C GLU A 73 21.30 3.03 -2.73
N GLY A 74 21.15 2.64 -4.01
CA GLY A 74 21.69 1.39 -4.57
C GLY A 74 20.87 0.16 -4.20
N TYR A 75 19.57 0.29 -3.89
CA TYR A 75 18.66 -0.85 -3.76
C TYR A 75 18.24 -1.36 -5.15
N PRO A 76 18.16 -2.68 -5.36
CA PRO A 76 17.80 -3.26 -6.65
C PRO A 76 16.27 -3.21 -6.84
N VAL A 77 15.70 -2.02 -6.98
CA VAL A 77 14.26 -1.79 -7.13
C VAL A 77 13.88 -1.46 -8.58
N GLY A 78 14.46 -2.16 -9.53
CA GLY A 78 13.98 -2.02 -10.89
C GLY A 78 14.98 -1.65 -11.95
N SER A 79 15.99 -2.45 -12.14
CA SER A 79 16.88 -2.40 -13.29
C SER A 79 16.48 -3.37 -14.41
N GLY A 80 15.19 -3.45 -14.74
CA GLY A 80 14.71 -3.96 -16.04
C GLY A 80 14.66 -5.46 -16.26
N GLU A 81 15.47 -6.27 -15.61
CA GLU A 81 15.51 -7.73 -15.77
C GLU A 81 15.70 -8.47 -14.42
N ASP A 82 15.46 -7.77 -13.32
CA ASP A 82 15.61 -8.35 -11.99
C ASP A 82 14.55 -9.43 -11.78
N GLU A 83 14.98 -10.64 -11.47
CA GLU A 83 14.13 -11.78 -11.14
C GLU A 83 13.44 -11.62 -9.76
N GLY A 84 13.56 -10.45 -9.13
CA GLY A 84 13.09 -10.18 -7.78
C GLY A 84 11.58 -10.14 -7.64
N VAL A 85 11.12 -10.33 -6.41
CA VAL A 85 9.73 -10.33 -6.00
C VAL A 85 9.35 -9.01 -5.34
N LEU A 86 8.27 -8.39 -5.82
CA LEU A 86 7.57 -7.32 -5.13
C LEU A 86 6.55 -7.92 -4.16
N LEU A 87 6.54 -7.46 -2.92
CA LEU A 87 5.43 -7.68 -1.99
C LEU A 87 4.53 -6.45 -2.03
N ASP A 88 3.26 -6.63 -2.40
CA ASP A 88 2.22 -5.60 -2.39
C ASP A 88 1.21 -5.95 -1.29
N VAL A 89 1.35 -5.30 -0.14
CA VAL A 89 0.61 -5.60 1.09
C VAL A 89 -0.49 -4.56 1.29
N GLY A 90 -1.73 -4.97 1.13
CA GLY A 90 -2.86 -4.08 0.93
C GLY A 90 -3.01 -3.73 -0.55
N ALA A 91 -2.90 -4.74 -1.42
CA ALA A 91 -2.86 -4.53 -2.88
C ALA A 91 -4.13 -3.87 -3.46
N ASN A 92 -5.21 -3.82 -2.70
CA ASN A 92 -6.48 -3.22 -3.09
C ASN A 92 -6.96 -3.75 -4.45
N ILE A 93 -7.03 -2.93 -5.49
CA ILE A 93 -7.39 -3.32 -6.86
C ILE A 93 -6.16 -3.52 -7.78
N GLY A 94 -4.95 -3.58 -7.20
CA GLY A 94 -3.69 -3.86 -7.91
C GLY A 94 -2.92 -2.65 -8.41
N MET A 95 -3.17 -1.46 -7.86
CA MET A 95 -2.58 -0.21 -8.37
C MET A 95 -1.05 -0.18 -8.33
N ILE A 96 -0.42 -0.80 -7.33
CA ILE A 96 1.03 -0.81 -7.17
C ILE A 96 1.66 -1.99 -7.92
N CYS A 97 1.22 -3.22 -7.65
CA CYS A 97 1.82 -4.39 -8.27
C CYS A 97 1.68 -4.38 -9.80
N ILE A 98 0.52 -4.00 -10.34
CA ILE A 98 0.32 -3.90 -11.79
C ILE A 98 1.23 -2.81 -12.38
N ALA A 99 1.25 -1.59 -11.78
CA ALA A 99 2.10 -0.50 -12.27
C ALA A 99 3.57 -0.89 -12.34
N LEU A 100 4.09 -1.51 -11.29
CA LEU A 100 5.51 -1.83 -11.19
C LEU A 100 5.92 -3.00 -12.10
N LEU A 101 5.02 -3.97 -12.32
CA LEU A 101 5.28 -5.07 -13.25
C LEU A 101 5.13 -4.63 -14.72
N GLU A 102 4.16 -3.78 -15.08
CA GLU A 102 4.04 -3.17 -16.40
C GLU A 102 5.27 -2.32 -16.74
N GLN A 103 5.82 -1.61 -15.77
CA GLN A 103 7.06 -0.84 -15.92
C GLN A 103 8.31 -1.72 -15.88
N ARG A 104 8.18 -3.04 -15.79
CA ARG A 104 9.28 -4.03 -15.71
C ARG A 104 10.24 -3.77 -14.58
N ARG A 105 9.72 -3.27 -13.44
CA ARG A 105 10.52 -3.02 -12.23
C ARG A 105 10.78 -4.30 -11.45
N PHE A 106 9.91 -5.28 -11.56
CA PHE A 106 10.02 -6.59 -10.91
C PHE A 106 9.54 -7.69 -11.85
N ALA A 107 10.09 -8.90 -11.70
CA ALA A 107 9.66 -10.06 -12.50
C ALA A 107 8.30 -10.59 -12.02
N ARG A 108 8.09 -10.62 -10.71
CA ARG A 108 6.91 -11.22 -10.06
C ARG A 108 6.44 -10.33 -8.90
N ALA A 109 5.18 -10.50 -8.51
CA ALA A 109 4.64 -9.92 -7.29
C ALA A 109 3.84 -10.93 -6.48
N ILE A 110 3.82 -10.74 -5.16
CA ILE A 110 2.85 -11.34 -4.24
C ILE A 110 1.99 -10.20 -3.72
N ALA A 111 0.68 -10.25 -4.04
CA ALA A 111 -0.28 -9.21 -3.74
C ALA A 111 -1.27 -9.71 -2.68
N ALA A 112 -1.19 -9.19 -1.46
CA ALA A 112 -2.07 -9.56 -0.36
C ALA A 112 -3.20 -8.54 -0.20
N GLU A 113 -4.44 -9.01 -0.25
CA GLU A 113 -5.65 -8.20 -0.10
C GLU A 113 -6.72 -9.01 0.64
N PRO A 114 -7.27 -8.54 1.77
CA PRO A 114 -8.28 -9.27 2.52
C PRO A 114 -9.73 -9.00 2.08
N SER A 115 -10.03 -7.83 1.48
CA SER A 115 -11.40 -7.44 1.19
C SER A 115 -11.98 -8.23 0.01
N PRO A 116 -13.09 -8.97 0.18
CA PRO A 116 -13.69 -9.74 -0.92
C PRO A 116 -14.07 -8.88 -2.13
N ARG A 117 -14.47 -7.62 -1.87
CA ARG A 117 -14.83 -6.68 -2.94
C ARG A 117 -13.60 -6.25 -3.74
N ASN A 118 -12.50 -5.95 -3.07
CA ASN A 118 -11.26 -5.55 -3.71
C ASN A 118 -10.62 -6.73 -4.44
N LEU A 119 -10.65 -7.93 -3.84
CA LEU A 119 -10.13 -9.16 -4.47
C LEU A 119 -10.74 -9.43 -5.84
N ARG A 120 -12.07 -9.32 -5.97
CA ARG A 120 -12.74 -9.48 -7.27
C ARG A 120 -12.17 -8.52 -8.33
N LEU A 121 -11.93 -7.27 -7.94
CA LEU A 121 -11.37 -6.26 -8.85
C LEU A 121 -9.88 -6.49 -9.10
N LEU A 122 -9.12 -6.91 -8.08
CA LEU A 122 -7.70 -7.25 -8.21
C LEU A 122 -7.49 -8.40 -9.19
N GLU A 123 -8.23 -9.50 -9.05
CA GLU A 123 -8.20 -10.65 -9.96
C GLU A 123 -8.53 -10.24 -11.40
N HIS A 124 -9.58 -9.44 -11.57
CA HIS A 124 -9.97 -8.92 -12.88
C HIS A 124 -8.87 -8.02 -13.47
N ASN A 125 -8.31 -7.12 -12.68
CA ASN A 125 -7.29 -6.17 -13.12
C ASN A 125 -5.97 -6.87 -13.47
N VAL A 126 -5.56 -7.87 -12.70
CA VAL A 126 -4.39 -8.70 -13.00
C VAL A 126 -4.57 -9.43 -14.33
N ALA A 127 -5.74 -10.05 -14.53
CA ALA A 127 -6.04 -10.79 -15.75
C ALA A 127 -6.10 -9.88 -17.00
N GLN A 128 -6.76 -8.72 -16.91
CA GLN A 128 -6.90 -7.82 -18.06
C GLN A 128 -5.58 -7.14 -18.49
N ASN A 129 -4.57 -7.08 -17.58
CA ASN A 129 -3.22 -6.62 -17.90
C ASN A 129 -2.28 -7.78 -18.33
N GLY A 130 -2.78 -9.03 -18.42
CA GLY A 130 -1.98 -10.18 -18.83
C GLY A 130 -0.91 -10.58 -17.81
N LEU A 131 -1.14 -10.31 -16.51
CA LEU A 131 -0.16 -10.51 -15.44
C LEU A 131 -0.47 -11.71 -14.54
N SER A 132 -1.44 -12.57 -14.91
CA SER A 132 -1.87 -13.71 -14.08
C SER A 132 -0.74 -14.69 -13.74
N ASP A 133 0.22 -14.87 -14.62
CA ASP A 133 1.39 -15.75 -14.40
C ASP A 133 2.49 -15.07 -13.58
N ARG A 134 2.40 -13.76 -13.35
CA ARG A 134 3.44 -12.95 -12.69
C ARG A 134 2.99 -12.39 -11.34
N ILE A 135 1.68 -12.30 -11.07
CA ILE A 135 1.14 -11.80 -9.81
C ILE A 135 0.42 -12.94 -9.08
N THR A 136 0.94 -13.33 -7.93
CA THR A 136 0.30 -14.28 -7.03
C THR A 136 -0.58 -13.53 -6.04
N ILE A 137 -1.90 -13.69 -6.15
CA ILE A 137 -2.85 -13.08 -5.23
C ILE A 137 -2.97 -13.94 -3.96
N VAL A 138 -2.92 -13.29 -2.80
CA VAL A 138 -3.06 -13.90 -1.47
C VAL A 138 -4.29 -13.30 -0.80
N PRO A 139 -5.43 -14.03 -0.75
CA PRO A 139 -6.71 -13.51 -0.27
C PRO A 139 -6.77 -13.50 1.27
N CYS A 140 -5.89 -12.74 1.91
CA CYS A 140 -5.87 -12.58 3.36
C CYS A 140 -5.23 -11.25 3.78
N ALA A 141 -5.48 -10.85 5.02
CA ALA A 141 -4.67 -9.81 5.66
C ALA A 141 -3.34 -10.40 6.13
N LEU A 142 -2.27 -9.61 6.08
CA LEU A 142 -0.98 -9.97 6.67
C LEU A 142 -0.85 -9.33 8.06
N SER A 143 -0.45 -10.14 9.06
CA SER A 143 -0.39 -9.74 10.46
C SER A 143 0.65 -10.54 11.24
N SER A 144 0.72 -10.35 12.56
CA SER A 144 1.69 -10.99 13.45
C SER A 144 1.40 -12.47 13.76
N ALA A 145 0.20 -12.96 13.42
CA ALA A 145 -0.19 -14.35 13.66
C ALA A 145 -1.20 -14.83 12.60
N ASN A 146 -1.28 -16.16 12.42
CA ASN A 146 -2.30 -16.77 11.58
C ASN A 146 -3.65 -16.85 12.32
N GLY A 147 -4.77 -16.71 11.60
CA GLY A 147 -6.11 -16.81 12.17
C GLY A 147 -7.18 -16.10 11.35
N GLU A 148 -8.12 -15.49 12.02
CA GLU A 148 -9.16 -14.62 11.45
C GLU A 148 -9.23 -13.32 12.24
N LEU A 149 -9.47 -12.21 11.54
CA LEU A 149 -9.75 -10.90 12.13
C LEU A 149 -10.97 -10.27 11.46
N GLU A 150 -11.53 -9.27 12.12
CA GLU A 150 -12.59 -8.44 11.57
C GLU A 150 -11.99 -7.33 10.70
N LEU A 151 -12.51 -7.17 9.48
CA LEU A 151 -12.19 -6.09 8.56
C LEU A 151 -13.40 -5.16 8.47
N GLU A 152 -13.21 -3.89 8.80
CA GLU A 152 -14.21 -2.85 8.59
C GLU A 152 -14.09 -2.28 7.17
N LEU A 153 -15.22 -2.24 6.46
CA LEU A 153 -15.27 -1.81 5.06
C LEU A 153 -15.70 -0.35 4.96
N SER A 154 -14.94 0.41 4.17
CA SER A 154 -15.31 1.78 3.83
C SER A 154 -16.31 1.80 2.67
N GLU A 155 -17.40 2.56 2.81
CA GLU A 155 -18.47 2.65 1.81
C GLU A 155 -18.01 3.36 0.52
N TYR A 156 -17.12 4.34 0.64
CA TYR A 156 -16.82 5.29 -0.44
C TYR A 156 -15.33 5.38 -0.83
N ASN A 157 -14.48 4.62 -0.17
CA ASN A 157 -13.04 4.58 -0.44
C ASN A 157 -12.53 3.16 -0.20
N SER A 158 -12.36 2.39 -1.27
CA SER A 158 -11.90 1.02 -1.19
C SER A 158 -10.49 0.87 -0.57
N GLY A 159 -9.70 1.94 -0.56
CA GLY A 159 -8.38 2.00 0.09
C GLY A 159 -8.43 2.28 1.59
N ASP A 160 -9.60 2.50 2.19
CA ASP A 160 -9.74 2.80 3.62
C ASP A 160 -10.42 1.64 4.39
N ASN A 161 -10.24 0.40 3.93
CA ASN A 161 -10.61 -0.79 4.67
C ASN A 161 -9.55 -1.08 5.73
N ARG A 162 -9.96 -1.46 6.96
CA ARG A 162 -9.04 -1.60 8.08
C ARG A 162 -9.33 -2.84 8.91
N ILE A 163 -8.29 -3.46 9.44
CA ILE A 163 -8.46 -4.46 10.50
C ILE A 163 -9.02 -3.76 11.73
N ARG A 164 -10.15 -4.29 12.23
CA ARG A 164 -10.86 -3.74 13.38
C ARG A 164 -10.24 -4.25 14.67
N HIS A 165 -9.83 -3.34 15.53
CA HIS A 165 -9.41 -3.65 16.90
C HIS A 165 -10.38 -3.06 17.91
N ASP A 166 -10.88 -1.85 17.66
CA ASP A 166 -11.79 -1.10 18.54
C ASP A 166 -13.11 -0.81 17.82
N ALA A 167 -14.22 -1.22 18.43
CA ALA A 167 -15.56 -1.01 17.90
C ALA A 167 -16.15 0.37 18.24
N SER A 168 -15.43 1.21 18.98
CA SER A 168 -15.88 2.55 19.33
C SER A 168 -15.90 3.49 18.13
N SER A 169 -16.72 4.55 18.24
CA SER A 169 -16.71 5.63 17.24
C SER A 169 -15.37 6.35 17.26
N GLY A 170 -14.69 6.40 16.11
CA GLY A 170 -13.47 7.15 15.92
C GLY A 170 -13.68 8.38 15.05
N ALA A 171 -12.59 8.99 14.57
CA ALA A 171 -12.62 10.20 13.75
C ALA A 171 -13.36 10.04 12.42
N TRP A 172 -13.49 8.82 11.93
CA TRP A 172 -14.08 8.47 10.64
C TRP A 172 -15.39 7.67 10.77
N ARG A 173 -16.05 7.68 11.95
CA ARG A 173 -17.28 6.94 12.27
C ARG A 173 -17.15 5.45 12.01
N GLU A 174 -16.05 4.88 12.43
CA GLU A 174 -15.68 3.49 12.22
C GLU A 174 -16.70 2.51 12.84
N ASP A 175 -17.38 2.92 13.90
CA ASP A 175 -18.51 2.20 14.52
C ASP A 175 -19.68 1.89 13.57
N ARG A 176 -19.78 2.62 12.46
CA ARG A 176 -20.86 2.48 11.47
C ARG A 176 -20.49 1.71 10.22
N ARG A 177 -19.24 1.26 10.13
CA ARG A 177 -18.77 0.51 8.97
C ARG A 177 -19.32 -0.91 8.99
N GLU A 178 -19.59 -1.45 7.81
CA GLU A 178 -19.82 -2.89 7.63
C GLU A 178 -18.56 -3.64 8.07
N VAL A 179 -18.75 -4.81 8.71
CA VAL A 179 -17.66 -5.63 9.20
C VAL A 179 -17.78 -7.03 8.64
N VAL A 180 -16.69 -7.55 8.10
CA VAL A 180 -16.57 -8.91 7.60
C VAL A 180 -15.40 -9.63 8.27
N LYS A 181 -15.49 -10.94 8.45
CA LYS A 181 -14.34 -11.75 8.89
C LYS A 181 -13.47 -12.09 7.70
N VAL A 182 -12.15 -11.97 7.89
CA VAL A 182 -11.16 -12.26 6.86
C VAL A 182 -10.05 -13.16 7.40
N PRO A 183 -9.49 -14.07 6.58
CA PRO A 183 -8.32 -14.83 6.93
C PRO A 183 -7.12 -13.92 7.19
N VAL A 184 -6.27 -14.32 8.12
CA VAL A 184 -5.05 -13.60 8.48
C VAL A 184 -3.86 -14.53 8.50
N ARG A 185 -2.74 -14.12 7.94
CA ARG A 185 -1.51 -14.90 7.86
C ARG A 185 -0.29 -14.05 8.25
N THR A 186 0.77 -14.70 8.68
CA THR A 186 2.09 -14.06 8.72
C THR A 186 2.73 -14.10 7.34
N LEU A 187 3.49 -13.06 6.97
CA LEU A 187 4.22 -13.07 5.69
C LEU A 187 5.20 -14.25 5.63
N ASP A 188 5.93 -14.50 6.72
CA ASP A 188 6.93 -15.58 6.78
C ASP A 188 6.28 -16.96 6.47
N ALA A 189 5.06 -17.22 6.96
CA ALA A 189 4.32 -18.44 6.64
C ALA A 189 3.86 -18.47 5.17
N VAL A 190 3.41 -17.35 4.63
CA VAL A 190 2.97 -17.23 3.22
C VAL A 190 4.13 -17.52 2.26
N LEU A 191 5.31 -16.97 2.50
CA LEU A 191 6.48 -17.22 1.64
C LEU A 191 7.00 -18.65 1.77
N ALA A 192 7.06 -19.19 2.99
CA ALA A 192 7.50 -20.57 3.22
C ALA A 192 6.62 -21.59 2.48
N GLU A 193 5.29 -21.44 2.54
CA GLU A 193 4.35 -22.31 1.82
C GLU A 193 4.49 -22.24 0.29
N ARG A 194 4.93 -21.09 -0.23
CA ARG A 194 5.12 -20.89 -1.68
C ARG A 194 6.53 -21.17 -2.14
N GLY A 195 7.44 -21.55 -1.23
CA GLY A 195 8.84 -21.79 -1.57
C GLY A 195 9.56 -20.56 -2.09
N VAL A 196 9.14 -19.36 -1.66
CA VAL A 196 9.80 -18.09 -2.02
C VAL A 196 10.88 -17.79 -0.99
N ASP A 197 12.11 -17.65 -1.43
CA ASP A 197 13.22 -17.25 -0.56
C ASP A 197 13.08 -15.77 -0.16
N ALA A 198 13.25 -15.46 1.10
CA ALA A 198 13.22 -14.08 1.60
C ALA A 198 14.21 -13.17 0.87
N ARG A 199 15.33 -13.72 0.38
CA ARG A 199 16.35 -13.00 -0.40
C ARG A 199 15.90 -12.61 -1.80
N ASP A 200 14.87 -13.26 -2.35
CA ASP A 200 14.27 -12.88 -3.64
C ASP A 200 13.36 -11.66 -3.51
N VAL A 201 12.91 -11.33 -2.29
CA VAL A 201 12.12 -10.14 -2.05
C VAL A 201 12.99 -8.89 -2.18
N ARG A 202 12.65 -8.02 -3.15
CA ARG A 202 13.40 -6.79 -3.44
C ARG A 202 12.76 -5.54 -2.87
N LEU A 203 11.45 -5.57 -2.65
CA LEU A 203 10.67 -4.46 -2.10
C LEU A 203 9.40 -5.00 -1.46
N ALA A 204 9.04 -4.47 -0.30
CA ALA A 204 7.69 -4.55 0.23
C ALA A 204 7.04 -3.15 0.16
N TRP A 205 5.88 -3.07 -0.50
CA TRP A 205 5.01 -1.90 -0.48
C TRP A 205 3.85 -2.19 0.44
N VAL A 206 3.67 -1.37 1.48
CA VAL A 206 2.76 -1.67 2.59
C VAL A 206 1.84 -0.48 2.84
N ASP A 207 0.56 -0.66 2.52
CA ASP A 207 -0.52 0.29 2.79
C ASP A 207 -1.73 -0.48 3.33
N ILE A 208 -1.80 -0.64 4.64
CA ILE A 208 -2.82 -1.42 5.35
C ILE A 208 -3.49 -0.66 6.48
N GLN A 209 -3.47 0.65 6.33
CA GLN A 209 -4.31 1.58 7.05
C GLN A 209 -4.22 1.46 8.59
N GLY A 210 -2.98 1.41 9.10
CA GLY A 210 -2.65 1.39 10.53
C GLY A 210 -2.28 0.01 11.08
N HIS A 211 -2.37 -1.06 10.27
CA HIS A 211 -2.00 -2.42 10.72
C HIS A 211 -0.52 -2.78 10.45
N GLU A 212 0.28 -1.82 9.97
CA GLU A 212 1.68 -1.98 9.54
C GLU A 212 2.55 -2.60 10.64
N GLY A 213 2.39 -2.19 11.90
CA GLY A 213 3.18 -2.74 13.01
C GLY A 213 2.95 -4.24 13.23
N PHE A 214 1.73 -4.72 13.05
CA PHE A 214 1.42 -6.16 13.14
C PHE A 214 1.94 -6.93 11.93
N PHE A 215 1.87 -6.35 10.73
CA PHE A 215 2.50 -6.93 9.55
C PHE A 215 4.02 -7.08 9.73
N LEU A 216 4.71 -6.03 10.15
CA LEU A 216 6.15 -6.05 10.39
C LEU A 216 6.56 -7.12 11.42
N ASP A 217 5.75 -7.29 12.47
CA ASP A 217 5.96 -8.34 13.48
C ASP A 217 5.87 -9.77 12.89
N GLY A 218 4.94 -10.00 11.95
CA GLY A 218 4.76 -11.29 11.26
C GLY A 218 5.63 -11.49 10.02
N ALA A 219 6.52 -10.54 9.71
CA ALA A 219 7.40 -10.54 8.54
C ALA A 219 8.89 -10.49 8.93
N ARG A 220 9.23 -10.72 10.20
CA ARG A 220 10.58 -10.51 10.76
C ARG A 220 11.66 -11.29 10.03
N ALA A 221 11.44 -12.58 9.75
CA ALA A 221 12.43 -13.41 9.09
C ALA A 221 12.63 -12.96 7.64
N THR A 222 11.57 -12.64 6.94
CA THR A 222 11.61 -12.12 5.56
C THR A 222 12.33 -10.78 5.48
N LEU A 223 11.96 -9.83 6.34
CA LEU A 223 12.54 -8.48 6.30
C LEU A 223 13.97 -8.40 6.83
N ALA A 224 14.38 -9.36 7.67
CA ALA A 224 15.78 -9.49 8.11
C ALA A 224 16.74 -9.81 6.93
N ALA A 225 16.23 -10.34 5.81
CA ALA A 225 17.00 -10.56 4.59
C ALA A 225 17.39 -9.26 3.86
N GLY A 226 16.81 -8.11 4.25
CA GLY A 226 17.26 -6.78 3.81
C GLY A 226 16.39 -6.08 2.79
N ALA A 227 15.22 -6.63 2.44
CA ALA A 227 14.27 -5.93 1.58
C ALA A 227 13.83 -4.59 2.22
N PRO A 228 13.89 -3.46 1.47
CA PRO A 228 13.33 -2.21 1.95
C PRO A 228 11.81 -2.29 2.02
N VAL A 229 11.20 -1.49 2.91
CA VAL A 229 9.76 -1.39 3.07
C VAL A 229 9.31 0.04 2.83
N VAL A 230 8.53 0.27 1.78
CA VAL A 230 7.80 1.53 1.56
C VAL A 230 6.48 1.43 2.29
N SER A 231 6.18 2.39 3.16
CA SER A 231 4.98 2.31 4.01
C SER A 231 4.39 3.69 4.29
N GLU A 232 3.07 3.73 4.42
CA GLU A 232 2.41 4.84 5.09
C GLU A 232 2.72 4.79 6.59
N PHE A 233 2.99 5.93 7.20
CA PHE A 233 3.10 6.08 8.64
C PHE A 233 1.96 6.98 9.13
N TRP A 234 0.94 6.34 9.67
CA TRP A 234 -0.27 6.99 10.11
C TRP A 234 -0.52 6.76 11.62
N PRO A 235 -0.06 7.69 12.50
CA PRO A 235 -0.16 7.52 13.95
C PRO A 235 -1.56 7.19 14.46
N TYR A 236 -2.58 7.87 13.97
CA TYR A 236 -3.97 7.58 14.35
C TYR A 236 -4.35 6.12 14.03
N GLY A 237 -4.07 5.66 12.82
CA GLY A 237 -4.37 4.29 12.39
C GLY A 237 -3.59 3.25 13.21
N ILE A 238 -2.28 3.47 13.40
CA ILE A 238 -1.41 2.59 14.18
C ILE A 238 -1.93 2.44 15.61
N LEU A 239 -2.22 3.54 16.29
CA LEU A 239 -2.72 3.50 17.66
C LEU A 239 -4.12 2.87 17.76
N ARG A 240 -5.00 3.17 16.80
CA ARG A 240 -6.34 2.61 16.76
C ARG A 240 -6.36 1.11 16.44
N SER A 241 -5.37 0.60 15.70
CA SER A 241 -5.21 -0.85 15.49
C SER A 241 -4.79 -1.62 16.76
N GLY A 242 -4.60 -0.93 17.90
CA GLY A 242 -4.15 -1.51 19.14
C GLY A 242 -2.63 -1.65 19.27
N MET A 243 -1.88 -1.16 18.29
CA MET A 243 -0.42 -1.13 18.35
C MET A 243 0.07 0.04 19.18
N ALA A 244 0.61 -0.23 20.37
CA ALA A 244 1.20 0.80 21.20
C ALA A 244 2.46 1.39 20.55
N ARG A 245 2.65 2.73 20.65
CA ARG A 245 3.80 3.46 20.13
C ARG A 245 5.14 2.80 20.48
N ALA A 246 5.33 2.45 21.76
CA ALA A 246 6.57 1.81 22.22
C ALA A 246 6.81 0.43 21.56
N ARG A 247 5.74 -0.35 21.37
CA ARG A 247 5.84 -1.66 20.69
C ARG A 247 6.19 -1.47 19.20
N TYR A 248 5.54 -0.53 18.53
CA TYR A 248 5.87 -0.20 17.13
C TYR A 248 7.35 0.18 16.98
N GLY A 249 7.85 1.09 17.84
CA GLY A 249 9.24 1.50 17.86
C GLY A 249 10.22 0.34 18.12
N ALA A 250 9.85 -0.59 19.02
CA ALA A 250 10.65 -1.79 19.30
C ALA A 250 10.73 -2.71 18.06
N ILE A 251 9.58 -3.00 17.41
CA ILE A 251 9.51 -3.86 16.22
C ILE A 251 10.37 -3.30 15.10
N VAL A 252 10.20 -2.03 14.73
CA VAL A 252 10.97 -1.43 13.64
C VAL A 252 12.46 -1.34 13.97
N GLY A 253 12.82 -1.09 15.25
CA GLY A 253 14.19 -1.02 15.72
C GLY A 253 14.94 -2.36 15.69
N GLU A 254 14.24 -3.48 15.82
CA GLU A 254 14.81 -4.82 15.69
C GLU A 254 15.08 -5.17 14.21
N ILE A 255 14.23 -4.75 13.30
CA ILE A 255 14.29 -5.12 11.87
C ILE A 255 15.18 -4.16 11.07
N PHE A 256 15.05 -2.85 11.28
CA PHE A 256 15.66 -1.81 10.45
C PHE A 256 16.72 -1.01 11.18
N THR A 257 17.58 -0.34 10.41
CA THR A 257 18.62 0.56 10.95
C THR A 257 18.27 2.03 10.75
N HIS A 258 17.63 2.35 9.63
CA HIS A 258 17.26 3.71 9.23
C HIS A 258 15.89 3.71 8.56
N PHE A 259 15.33 4.90 8.43
CA PHE A 259 14.21 5.16 7.54
C PHE A 259 14.43 6.46 6.78
N PHE A 260 13.82 6.55 5.60
CA PHE A 260 13.69 7.82 4.88
C PHE A 260 12.32 8.39 5.16
N HIS A 261 12.26 9.63 5.60
CA HIS A 261 11.03 10.39 5.70
C HIS A 261 10.83 11.13 4.38
N LEU A 262 9.78 10.78 3.63
CA LEU A 262 9.47 11.40 2.35
C LEU A 262 8.66 12.67 2.57
N ARG A 263 9.24 13.81 2.25
CA ARG A 263 8.61 15.12 2.33
C ARG A 263 8.44 15.73 0.93
N ALA A 264 7.58 16.74 0.79
CA ALA A 264 7.43 17.49 -0.46
C ALA A 264 8.74 18.13 -0.96
N THR A 265 9.68 18.39 -0.06
CA THR A 265 10.99 18.99 -0.31
C THR A 265 12.10 17.98 -0.62
N GLY A 266 11.83 16.69 -0.48
CA GLY A 266 12.80 15.60 -0.67
C GLY A 266 12.69 14.52 0.41
N ALA A 267 13.60 13.56 0.38
CA ALA A 267 13.68 12.46 1.34
C ALA A 267 14.83 12.75 2.34
N GLU A 268 14.55 12.55 3.62
CA GLU A 268 15.53 12.70 4.70
C GLU A 268 15.82 11.32 5.32
N LYS A 269 17.08 10.88 5.29
CA LYS A 269 17.51 9.63 5.95
C LYS A 269 17.76 9.86 7.43
N LEU A 270 17.05 9.12 8.27
CA LEU A 270 17.10 9.23 9.72
C LEU A 270 17.42 7.88 10.38
N PRO A 271 18.14 7.85 11.51
CA PRO A 271 18.29 6.63 12.30
C PRO A 271 16.92 6.12 12.76
N ILE A 272 16.74 4.80 12.79
CA ILE A 272 15.44 4.19 13.13
C ILE A 272 14.92 4.62 14.49
N ALA A 273 15.78 4.92 15.46
CA ALA A 273 15.40 5.44 16.79
C ALA A 273 14.62 6.76 16.73
N ARG A 274 14.67 7.50 15.60
CA ARG A 274 13.93 8.75 15.41
C ARG A 274 12.49 8.52 14.94
N ILE A 275 12.08 7.28 14.65
CA ILE A 275 10.72 6.97 14.17
C ILE A 275 9.64 7.41 15.18
N ASP A 276 9.96 7.30 16.47
CA ASP A 276 9.06 7.69 17.54
C ASP A 276 8.65 9.17 17.49
N ALA A 277 9.54 10.07 17.02
CA ALA A 277 9.25 11.49 16.88
C ALA A 277 8.13 11.79 15.87
N LEU A 278 7.87 10.89 14.90
CA LEU A 278 6.79 11.08 13.94
C LEU A 278 5.39 10.99 14.59
N PHE A 279 5.24 10.27 15.70
CA PHE A 279 3.99 10.27 16.47
C PHE A 279 3.67 11.65 17.07
N ASP A 280 4.68 12.47 17.36
CA ASP A 280 4.53 13.82 17.89
C ASP A 280 4.39 14.85 16.77
N GLU A 281 4.90 14.55 15.57
CA GLU A 281 4.80 15.42 14.40
C GLU A 281 3.42 15.31 13.72
N TYR A 282 2.83 14.08 13.66
CA TYR A 282 1.56 13.79 12.98
C TYR A 282 0.48 13.44 14.01
N THR A 283 -0.13 14.45 14.62
CA THR A 283 -1.05 14.28 15.76
C THR A 283 -2.53 14.27 15.40
N ALA A 284 -2.92 14.94 14.31
CA ALA A 284 -4.33 14.96 13.90
C ALA A 284 -4.71 13.67 13.15
N PRO A 285 -5.95 13.17 13.31
CA PRO A 285 -6.38 11.88 12.71
C PRO A 285 -6.15 11.74 11.20
N LYS A 286 -6.12 12.85 10.45
CA LYS A 286 -5.89 12.89 9.00
C LYS A 286 -4.43 13.06 8.61
N GLU A 287 -3.54 13.24 9.57
CA GLU A 287 -2.13 13.48 9.32
C GLU A 287 -1.37 12.17 9.25
N MET A 288 -0.61 12.02 8.19
CA MET A 288 0.21 10.86 7.88
C MET A 288 1.41 11.29 7.04
N CYS A 289 2.38 10.45 6.95
CA CYS A 289 3.52 10.64 6.06
C CYS A 289 3.94 9.30 5.45
N GLU A 290 4.78 9.39 4.45
CA GLU A 290 5.36 8.26 3.76
C GLU A 290 6.78 8.02 4.28
N VAL A 291 7.11 6.77 4.56
CA VAL A 291 8.43 6.36 5.03
C VAL A 291 8.97 5.19 4.20
N ILE A 292 10.29 5.09 4.11
CA ILE A 292 10.97 3.92 3.56
C ILE A 292 11.89 3.37 4.64
N PHE A 293 11.58 2.21 5.17
CA PHE A 293 12.44 1.51 6.12
C PHE A 293 13.53 0.74 5.40
N VAL A 294 14.75 0.78 5.96
CA VAL A 294 15.93 0.13 5.37
C VAL A 294 16.81 -0.52 6.44
N ASN A 295 17.44 -1.65 6.07
CA ASN A 295 18.38 -2.35 6.92
C ASN A 295 19.78 -2.36 6.29
N ASP A 296 20.61 -1.38 6.64
CA ASP A 296 21.97 -1.26 6.11
C ASP A 296 22.90 -2.40 6.57
N ARG A 297 22.54 -3.18 7.63
CA ARG A 297 23.31 -4.34 8.09
C ARG A 297 23.21 -5.54 7.13
N ALA A 298 22.06 -5.68 6.46
CA ALA A 298 21.82 -6.78 5.52
C ALA A 298 22.45 -6.54 4.13
N ARG A 299 23.02 -5.37 3.88
CA ARG A 299 23.66 -4.97 2.60
C ARG A 299 25.15 -5.31 2.52
N ARG A 300 25.73 -5.94 3.56
CA ARG A 300 27.15 -6.26 3.62
C ARG A 300 27.47 -7.61 3.00
#